data_be5b02780dc5976966d7f1ddf0aaf80c
#
_entry.id   be5b02780dc5976966d7f1ddf0aaf80c
#
_cell.length_a   1.000
_cell.length_b   1.000
_cell.length_c   1.000
_cell.angle_alpha   90.00
_cell.angle_beta   90.00
_cell.angle_gamma   90.00
#
_symmetry.space_group_name_H-M   'P 1'
#
loop_
_entity.id
_entity.type
_entity.pdbx_description
1 polymer ?
#
loop_
_entity_poly.entity_id
_entity_poly.type
_entity_poly.pdbx_seq_one_letter_code
_entity_poly.pdbx_strand_id
1 'polypeptide(L)'
;MSKKVKKIMVIDSQWYLGADQVHLITQLRKIFPEAPIYFAVNTKADYWQKVGGKLRSLWERYGVQLEETEKIEMDMIDKLASKHEAEKVVIGSNDSILLTTLTEHPMLKPIYLRITYKRNRYEWLKPNPVFEELREIGYTVIDIRVANRVEGSLARILGLSFNAVLKLWDEKERFEESVQTAREKVLPKINGELTLEDFKALCFKEGVAHPFESAYFLAYYGDIRLRNDHGNVLLLRNANTSTEAEEQEDLPKGILSRIFQPFLRFFPKSKNE
;
A
#
# COMPACT_ATOMS: atom_id res chain seq x y z
N MET A 1 4.49 -13.35 36.80
CA MET A 1 4.18 -13.31 35.36
C MET A 1 3.25 -12.12 35.11
N SER A 2 3.65 -11.16 34.27
CA SER A 2 2.77 -10.03 33.90
C SER A 2 1.59 -10.57 33.11
N LYS A 3 0.35 -10.24 33.52
CA LYS A 3 -0.88 -10.61 32.80
C LYS A 3 -0.81 -9.97 31.40
N LYS A 4 -0.90 -10.79 30.35
CA LYS A 4 -0.81 -10.31 28.97
C LYS A 4 -2.07 -9.50 28.66
N VAL A 5 -1.91 -8.22 28.37
CA VAL A 5 -3.02 -7.30 28.04
C VAL A 5 -3.67 -7.74 26.74
N LYS A 6 -4.95 -8.08 26.77
CA LYS A 6 -5.72 -8.45 25.58
C LYS A 6 -5.97 -7.25 24.69
N LYS A 7 -5.77 -7.41 23.41
CA LYS A 7 -5.93 -6.34 22.39
C LYS A 7 -6.77 -6.84 21.24
N ILE A 8 -7.53 -5.94 20.63
CA ILE A 8 -8.14 -6.11 19.31
C ILE A 8 -7.60 -5.07 18.36
N MET A 9 -7.55 -5.37 17.06
CA MET A 9 -7.25 -4.38 16.02
C MET A 9 -8.46 -4.14 15.16
N VAL A 10 -8.78 -2.86 14.93
CA VAL A 10 -9.84 -2.42 14.03
C VAL A 10 -9.22 -1.49 12.99
N ILE A 11 -9.29 -1.89 11.74
CA ILE A 11 -8.71 -1.17 10.60
C ILE A 11 -9.82 -0.68 9.70
N ASP A 12 -9.86 0.62 9.49
CA ASP A 12 -10.76 1.26 8.53
C ASP A 12 -10.23 1.02 7.11
N SER A 13 -10.75 -0.03 6.48
CA SER A 13 -10.19 -0.56 5.24
C SER A 13 -10.26 0.43 4.07
N GLN A 14 -11.23 1.34 4.05
CA GLN A 14 -11.40 2.32 2.97
C GLN A 14 -10.18 3.24 2.79
N TRP A 15 -9.49 3.57 3.88
CA TRP A 15 -8.29 4.40 3.83
C TRP A 15 -7.07 3.69 3.25
N TYR A 16 -7.04 2.35 3.29
CA TYR A 16 -5.86 1.56 2.96
C TYR A 16 -6.03 0.64 1.76
N LEU A 17 -7.05 0.88 0.93
CA LEU A 17 -7.30 0.09 -0.28
C LEU A 17 -6.16 0.17 -1.31
N GLY A 18 -5.40 1.25 -1.34
CA GLY A 18 -4.24 1.41 -2.21
C GLY A 18 -2.98 0.69 -1.73
N ALA A 19 -2.93 0.32 -0.43
CA ALA A 19 -1.85 -0.48 0.12
C ALA A 19 -1.87 -1.91 -0.42
N ASP A 20 -0.70 -2.58 -0.47
CA ASP A 20 -0.64 -4.02 -0.66
C ASP A 20 -1.17 -4.72 0.60
N GLN A 21 -2.30 -5.41 0.45
CA GLN A 21 -3.03 -5.96 1.59
C GLN A 21 -2.26 -7.07 2.31
N VAL A 22 -1.46 -7.85 1.59
CA VAL A 22 -0.63 -8.91 2.19
C VAL A 22 0.45 -8.27 3.06
N HIS A 23 1.12 -7.23 2.53
CA HIS A 23 2.12 -6.50 3.29
C HIS A 23 1.52 -5.81 4.53
N LEU A 24 0.38 -5.15 4.37
CA LEU A 24 -0.33 -4.50 5.49
C LEU A 24 -0.60 -5.51 6.62
N ILE A 25 -1.26 -6.62 6.30
CA ILE A 25 -1.60 -7.65 7.29
C ILE A 25 -0.33 -8.23 7.94
N THR A 26 0.71 -8.48 7.15
CA THR A 26 1.99 -8.98 7.65
C THR A 26 2.62 -8.02 8.66
N GLN A 27 2.61 -6.70 8.39
CA GLN A 27 3.11 -5.70 9.34
C GLN A 27 2.26 -5.64 10.62
N LEU A 28 0.93 -5.69 10.49
CA LEU A 28 0.02 -5.72 11.64
C LEU A 28 0.28 -6.95 12.53
N ARG A 29 0.43 -8.13 11.94
CA ARG A 29 0.75 -9.37 12.67
C ARG A 29 2.13 -9.34 13.31
N LYS A 30 3.12 -8.70 12.68
CA LYS A 30 4.46 -8.54 13.26
C LYS A 30 4.44 -7.72 14.53
N ILE A 31 3.62 -6.66 14.58
CA ILE A 31 3.53 -5.76 15.74
C ILE A 31 2.64 -6.34 16.83
N PHE A 32 1.54 -6.97 16.45
CA PHE A 32 0.54 -7.52 17.36
C PHE A 32 0.15 -8.96 16.94
N PRO A 33 1.03 -9.96 17.15
CA PRO A 33 0.87 -11.30 16.57
C PRO A 33 -0.40 -12.04 17.03
N GLU A 34 -0.88 -11.75 18.24
CA GLU A 34 -2.01 -12.48 18.84
C GLU A 34 -3.33 -11.70 18.83
N ALA A 35 -3.30 -10.43 18.43
CA ALA A 35 -4.53 -9.62 18.41
C ALA A 35 -5.43 -10.03 17.24
N PRO A 36 -6.72 -10.27 17.45
CA PRO A 36 -7.69 -10.40 16.37
C PRO A 36 -7.69 -9.13 15.51
N ILE A 37 -7.70 -9.29 14.18
CA ILE A 37 -7.73 -8.19 13.22
C ILE A 37 -9.12 -8.15 12.59
N TYR A 38 -9.75 -7.00 12.68
CA TYR A 38 -11.02 -6.67 12.05
C TYR A 38 -10.81 -5.58 11.01
N PHE A 39 -11.24 -5.85 9.79
CA PHE A 39 -11.33 -4.82 8.76
C PHE A 39 -12.78 -4.35 8.66
N ALA A 40 -13.01 -3.09 9.05
CA ALA A 40 -14.29 -2.43 8.88
C ALA A 40 -14.46 -2.06 7.41
N VAL A 41 -15.59 -2.45 6.82
CA VAL A 41 -15.87 -2.26 5.39
C VAL A 41 -17.29 -1.75 5.18
N ASN A 42 -17.42 -0.77 4.30
CA ASN A 42 -18.72 -0.37 3.77
C ASN A 42 -19.06 -1.23 2.55
N THR A 43 -19.89 -2.25 2.76
CA THR A 43 -20.29 -3.19 1.72
C THR A 43 -21.22 -2.58 0.67
N LYS A 44 -21.83 -1.43 0.96
CA LYS A 44 -22.68 -0.67 0.02
C LYS A 44 -21.86 0.23 -0.89
N ALA A 45 -20.59 0.48 -0.59
CA ALA A 45 -19.74 1.34 -1.40
C ALA A 45 -19.41 0.69 -2.76
N ASP A 46 -19.39 1.50 -3.81
CA ASP A 46 -19.12 1.05 -5.20
C ASP A 46 -17.83 0.27 -5.36
N TYR A 47 -16.80 0.63 -4.61
CA TYR A 47 -15.53 -0.08 -4.67
C TYR A 47 -15.67 -1.52 -4.17
N TRP A 48 -16.48 -1.73 -3.11
CA TRP A 48 -16.69 -3.05 -2.55
C TRP A 48 -17.42 -3.96 -3.54
N GLN A 49 -18.40 -3.45 -4.24
CA GLN A 49 -19.12 -4.20 -5.30
C GLN A 49 -18.16 -4.70 -6.38
N LYS A 50 -17.08 -3.97 -6.67
CA LYS A 50 -16.11 -4.31 -7.72
C LYS A 50 -15.01 -5.28 -7.26
N VAL A 51 -14.54 -5.16 -6.02
CA VAL A 51 -13.36 -5.91 -5.55
C VAL A 51 -13.56 -6.66 -4.25
N GLY A 52 -14.72 -6.50 -3.60
CA GLY A 52 -15.01 -7.04 -2.25
C GLY A 52 -14.82 -8.54 -2.16
N GLY A 53 -15.31 -9.31 -3.14
CA GLY A 53 -15.13 -10.76 -3.14
C GLY A 53 -13.68 -11.21 -3.13
N LYS A 54 -12.81 -10.54 -3.91
CA LYS A 54 -11.36 -10.85 -3.93
C LYS A 54 -10.67 -10.44 -2.64
N LEU A 55 -11.04 -9.28 -2.08
CA LEU A 55 -10.49 -8.81 -0.81
C LEU A 55 -10.95 -9.70 0.35
N ARG A 56 -12.22 -10.08 0.42
CA ARG A 56 -12.77 -11.00 1.43
C ARG A 56 -11.99 -12.29 1.45
N SER A 57 -11.87 -13.00 0.32
CA SER A 57 -11.14 -14.26 0.22
C SER A 57 -9.65 -14.12 0.59
N LEU A 58 -9.04 -12.98 0.26
CA LEU A 58 -7.67 -12.70 0.66
C LEU A 58 -7.56 -12.53 2.17
N TRP A 59 -8.39 -11.68 2.77
CA TRP A 59 -8.36 -11.37 4.19
C TRP A 59 -8.67 -12.58 5.07
N GLU A 60 -9.68 -13.37 4.69
CA GLU A 60 -10.03 -14.63 5.37
C GLU A 60 -8.84 -15.61 5.39
N ARG A 61 -8.12 -15.75 4.25
CA ARG A 61 -6.90 -16.58 4.17
C ARG A 61 -5.82 -16.16 5.17
N TYR A 62 -5.73 -14.87 5.48
CA TYR A 62 -4.78 -14.33 6.45
C TYR A 62 -5.37 -14.17 7.86
N GLY A 63 -6.53 -14.75 8.13
CA GLY A 63 -7.17 -14.73 9.44
C GLY A 63 -7.66 -13.34 9.87
N VAL A 64 -7.99 -12.48 8.90
CA VAL A 64 -8.62 -11.18 9.14
C VAL A 64 -10.12 -11.37 9.09
N GLN A 65 -10.82 -10.83 10.08
CA GLN A 65 -12.28 -10.84 10.15
C GLN A 65 -12.85 -9.57 9.53
N LEU A 66 -14.02 -9.70 8.94
CA LEU A 66 -14.75 -8.56 8.37
C LEU A 66 -15.80 -8.08 9.35
N GLU A 67 -15.88 -6.77 9.51
CA GLU A 67 -17.00 -6.12 10.19
C GLU A 67 -17.68 -5.19 9.17
N GLU A 68 -18.92 -5.53 8.81
CA GLU A 68 -19.69 -4.79 7.82
C GLU A 68 -20.31 -3.56 8.48
N THR A 69 -19.82 -2.39 8.12
CA THR A 69 -20.31 -1.11 8.64
C THR A 69 -20.10 0.01 7.63
N GLU A 70 -21.01 0.96 7.59
CA GLU A 70 -20.82 2.19 6.78
C GLU A 70 -19.76 3.10 7.39
N LYS A 71 -19.66 3.09 8.73
CA LYS A 71 -18.74 3.91 9.52
C LYS A 71 -18.33 3.14 10.77
N ILE A 72 -17.08 3.29 11.18
CA ILE A 72 -16.64 2.79 12.48
C ILE A 72 -17.27 3.66 13.56
N GLU A 73 -18.02 3.04 14.46
CA GLU A 73 -18.67 3.68 15.60
C GLU A 73 -18.19 3.04 16.90
N MET A 74 -18.34 3.77 18.01
CA MET A 74 -17.91 3.32 19.33
C MET A 74 -18.60 2.03 19.73
N ASP A 75 -19.91 1.90 19.48
CA ASP A 75 -20.68 0.70 19.79
C ASP A 75 -20.13 -0.57 19.12
N MET A 76 -19.63 -0.43 17.89
CA MET A 76 -18.96 -1.53 17.19
C MET A 76 -17.66 -1.91 17.90
N ILE A 77 -16.86 -0.93 18.29
CA ILE A 77 -15.60 -1.16 19.01
C ILE A 77 -15.86 -1.82 20.35
N ASP A 78 -16.85 -1.35 21.11
CA ASP A 78 -17.25 -1.90 22.41
C ASP A 78 -17.74 -3.34 22.31
N LYS A 79 -18.57 -3.63 21.31
CA LYS A 79 -19.02 -5.00 21.02
C LYS A 79 -17.84 -5.93 20.72
N LEU A 80 -16.89 -5.49 19.90
CA LEU A 80 -15.71 -6.29 19.59
C LEU A 80 -14.77 -6.42 20.80
N ALA A 81 -14.57 -5.34 21.56
CA ALA A 81 -13.76 -5.37 22.77
C ALA A 81 -14.35 -6.33 23.82
N SER A 82 -15.66 -6.28 24.05
CA SER A 82 -16.37 -7.18 24.97
C SER A 82 -16.27 -8.64 24.53
N LYS A 83 -16.47 -8.92 23.23
CA LYS A 83 -16.35 -10.27 22.67
C LYS A 83 -14.99 -10.92 22.96
N HIS A 84 -13.93 -10.13 23.02
CA HIS A 84 -12.55 -10.58 23.24
C HIS A 84 -12.00 -10.28 24.62
N GLU A 85 -12.81 -9.73 25.52
CA GLU A 85 -12.37 -9.20 26.82
C GLU A 85 -11.12 -8.31 26.67
N ALA A 86 -11.16 -7.43 25.66
CA ALA A 86 -10.00 -6.61 25.31
C ALA A 86 -9.89 -5.42 26.25
N GLU A 87 -8.68 -5.16 26.71
CA GLU A 87 -8.34 -4.00 27.55
C GLU A 87 -7.83 -2.82 26.71
N LYS A 88 -7.45 -3.09 25.46
CA LYS A 88 -6.94 -2.08 24.51
C LYS A 88 -7.48 -2.33 23.11
N VAL A 89 -7.76 -1.23 22.43
CA VAL A 89 -8.07 -1.24 21.00
C VAL A 89 -6.89 -0.65 20.21
N VAL A 90 -6.55 -1.30 19.10
CA VAL A 90 -5.55 -0.80 18.15
C VAL A 90 -6.32 -0.33 16.92
N ILE A 91 -6.22 0.96 16.60
CA ILE A 91 -7.01 1.60 15.54
C ILE A 91 -6.11 2.02 14.38
N GLY A 92 -6.46 1.55 13.17
CA GLY A 92 -5.91 2.04 11.91
C GLY A 92 -6.99 2.77 11.12
N SER A 93 -7.05 4.07 11.22
CA SER A 93 -7.93 4.95 10.46
C SER A 93 -7.22 6.28 10.18
N ASN A 94 -7.72 7.02 9.22
CA ASN A 94 -7.29 8.40 8.95
C ASN A 94 -8.47 9.38 9.19
N ASP A 95 -9.54 8.92 9.81
CA ASP A 95 -10.70 9.73 10.20
C ASP A 95 -10.43 10.45 11.53
N SER A 96 -10.35 11.79 11.49
CA SER A 96 -10.07 12.61 12.66
C SER A 96 -11.14 12.49 13.75
N ILE A 97 -12.41 12.39 13.36
CA ILE A 97 -13.52 12.28 14.32
C ILE A 97 -13.38 10.98 15.13
N LEU A 98 -13.16 9.84 14.44
CA LEU A 98 -12.95 8.57 15.11
C LEU A 98 -11.74 8.62 16.05
N LEU A 99 -10.61 9.16 15.55
CA LEU A 99 -9.35 9.21 16.32
C LEU A 99 -9.50 10.04 17.60
N THR A 100 -10.18 11.20 17.53
CA THR A 100 -10.41 12.06 18.71
C THR A 100 -11.47 11.50 19.67
N THR A 101 -12.59 10.97 19.15
CA THR A 101 -13.64 10.39 19.99
C THR A 101 -13.12 9.22 20.83
N LEU A 102 -12.17 8.44 20.31
CA LEU A 102 -11.56 7.32 21.06
C LEU A 102 -10.74 7.78 22.27
N THR A 103 -10.26 9.03 22.31
CA THR A 103 -9.52 9.54 23.49
C THR A 103 -10.44 9.70 24.70
N GLU A 104 -11.72 9.88 24.47
CA GLU A 104 -12.74 10.08 25.51
C GLU A 104 -13.32 8.77 26.04
N HIS A 105 -12.90 7.63 25.47
CA HIS A 105 -13.45 6.33 25.87
C HIS A 105 -13.01 5.93 27.29
N PRO A 106 -13.95 5.67 28.21
CA PRO A 106 -13.64 5.51 29.64
C PRO A 106 -12.86 4.24 29.97
N MET A 107 -13.04 3.16 29.20
CA MET A 107 -12.52 1.84 29.53
C MET A 107 -11.40 1.37 28.60
N LEU A 108 -11.43 1.73 27.33
CA LEU A 108 -10.44 1.29 26.36
C LEU A 108 -9.27 2.28 26.33
N LYS A 109 -8.04 1.71 26.24
CA LYS A 109 -6.82 2.50 26.04
C LYS A 109 -6.38 2.34 24.58
N PRO A 110 -6.71 3.31 23.73
CA PRO A 110 -6.41 3.20 22.30
C PRO A 110 -4.91 3.24 22.03
N ILE A 111 -4.50 2.47 21.02
CA ILE A 111 -3.21 2.55 20.36
C ILE A 111 -3.50 2.90 18.90
N TYR A 112 -2.90 3.96 18.41
CA TYR A 112 -3.17 4.45 17.07
C TYR A 112 -2.12 3.95 16.09
N LEU A 113 -2.55 3.54 14.89
CA LEU A 113 -1.68 3.15 13.79
C LEU A 113 -1.68 4.23 12.72
N ARG A 114 -0.56 4.91 12.55
CA ARG A 114 -0.33 5.80 11.42
C ARG A 114 0.23 4.99 10.26
N ILE A 115 -0.65 4.54 9.37
CA ILE A 115 -0.28 3.71 8.24
C ILE A 115 -0.03 4.60 7.02
N THR A 116 1.17 4.51 6.45
CA THR A 116 1.58 5.28 5.28
C THR A 116 1.94 4.37 4.12
N TYR A 117 1.58 4.76 2.91
CA TYR A 117 1.94 4.11 1.66
C TYR A 117 1.90 5.13 0.51
N LYS A 118 2.51 4.82 -0.62
CA LYS A 118 2.39 5.66 -1.80
C LYS A 118 1.00 5.47 -2.42
N ARG A 119 0.22 6.54 -2.41
CA ARG A 119 -1.12 6.58 -2.98
C ARG A 119 -1.09 6.48 -4.50
N ASN A 120 -0.13 7.15 -5.10
CA ASN A 120 0.20 7.09 -6.51
C ASN A 120 1.72 7.07 -6.71
N ARG A 121 2.21 7.22 -7.95
CA ARG A 121 3.65 7.17 -8.27
C ARG A 121 4.50 8.23 -7.56
N TYR A 122 3.89 9.33 -7.15
CA TYR A 122 4.60 10.51 -6.66
C TYR A 122 4.21 10.90 -5.23
N GLU A 123 3.05 10.47 -4.76
CA GLU A 123 2.43 10.99 -3.55
C GLU A 123 2.23 9.90 -2.49
N TRP A 124 2.70 10.19 -1.28
CA TRP A 124 2.37 9.41 -0.09
C TRP A 124 0.96 9.72 0.39
N LEU A 125 0.27 8.75 0.96
CA LEU A 125 -0.92 9.03 1.76
C LEU A 125 -0.52 9.98 2.87
N LYS A 126 -1.07 11.20 2.85
CA LYS A 126 -0.84 12.19 3.90
C LYS A 126 -1.54 11.70 5.17
N PRO A 127 -0.79 11.46 6.25
CA PRO A 127 -1.40 11.10 7.52
C PRO A 127 -2.17 12.30 8.07
N ASN A 128 -3.23 12.01 8.82
CA ASN A 128 -4.02 13.05 9.50
C ASN A 128 -3.13 13.76 10.53
N PRO A 129 -3.13 15.11 10.60
CA PRO A 129 -2.39 15.88 11.60
C PRO A 129 -2.71 15.50 13.05
N VAL A 130 -3.91 15.03 13.33
CA VAL A 130 -4.36 14.54 14.64
C VAL A 130 -3.39 13.51 15.25
N PHE A 131 -2.65 12.74 14.45
CA PHE A 131 -1.67 11.81 15.00
C PHE A 131 -0.54 12.47 15.80
N GLU A 132 -0.13 13.68 15.42
CA GLU A 132 0.87 14.43 16.18
C GLU A 132 0.27 14.97 17.47
N GLU A 133 -0.96 15.51 17.41
CA GLU A 133 -1.70 15.97 18.60
C GLU A 133 -1.89 14.80 19.61
N LEU A 134 -2.24 13.61 19.12
CA LEU A 134 -2.37 12.42 19.97
C LEU A 134 -1.06 12.03 20.66
N ARG A 135 0.09 12.21 20.00
CA ARG A 135 1.40 11.97 20.62
C ARG A 135 1.69 13.01 21.70
N GLU A 136 1.41 14.28 21.44
CA GLU A 136 1.64 15.38 22.39
C GLU A 136 0.85 15.20 23.69
N ILE A 137 -0.37 14.69 23.60
CA ILE A 137 -1.22 14.40 24.77
C ILE A 137 -0.95 13.01 25.38
N GLY A 138 0.07 12.28 24.91
CA GLY A 138 0.60 11.07 25.53
C GLY A 138 0.03 9.73 25.04
N TYR A 139 -0.71 9.72 23.92
CA TYR A 139 -1.15 8.45 23.32
C TYR A 139 -0.05 7.74 22.54
N THR A 140 -0.14 6.41 22.52
CA THR A 140 0.77 5.60 21.70
C THR A 140 0.35 5.66 20.24
N VAL A 141 1.20 6.23 19.38
CA VAL A 141 1.04 6.24 17.93
C VAL A 141 2.19 5.44 17.31
N ILE A 142 1.86 4.38 16.58
CA ILE A 142 2.83 3.50 15.92
C ILE A 142 2.80 3.78 14.41
N ASP A 143 3.98 4.10 13.87
CA ASP A 143 4.14 4.33 12.44
C ASP A 143 4.35 3.00 11.70
N ILE A 144 3.54 2.81 10.66
CA ILE A 144 3.64 1.64 9.78
C ILE A 144 3.76 2.15 8.35
N ARG A 145 4.84 1.77 7.69
CA ARG A 145 5.03 2.00 6.27
C ARG A 145 4.78 0.70 5.51
N VAL A 146 3.91 0.75 4.51
CA VAL A 146 3.58 -0.41 3.69
C VAL A 146 3.78 -0.12 2.21
N ALA A 147 4.07 -1.15 1.44
CA ALA A 147 4.12 -1.07 -0.01
C ALA A 147 2.70 -0.81 -0.57
N ASN A 148 2.61 -0.08 -1.66
CA ASN A 148 1.37 0.01 -2.42
C ASN A 148 1.17 -1.25 -3.29
N ARG A 149 0.03 -1.36 -3.96
CA ARG A 149 -0.30 -2.54 -4.78
C ARG A 149 0.69 -2.77 -5.93
N VAL A 150 1.19 -1.71 -6.55
CA VAL A 150 2.17 -1.84 -7.66
C VAL A 150 3.49 -2.35 -7.11
N GLU A 151 3.98 -1.73 -6.04
CA GLU A 151 5.20 -2.15 -5.34
C GLU A 151 5.11 -3.61 -4.88
N GLY A 152 3.98 -4.00 -4.28
CA GLY A 152 3.75 -5.38 -3.85
C GLY A 152 3.68 -6.37 -5.01
N SER A 153 3.11 -5.97 -6.15
CA SER A 153 3.08 -6.80 -7.36
C SER A 153 4.49 -6.98 -7.92
N LEU A 154 5.26 -5.90 -8.05
CA LEU A 154 6.64 -5.95 -8.52
C LEU A 154 7.54 -6.75 -7.58
N ALA A 155 7.36 -6.62 -6.27
CA ALA A 155 8.06 -7.44 -5.28
C ALA A 155 7.86 -8.94 -5.55
N ARG A 156 6.62 -9.36 -5.75
CA ARG A 156 6.31 -10.78 -6.03
C ARG A 156 6.87 -11.27 -7.37
N ILE A 157 6.79 -10.45 -8.42
CA ILE A 157 7.34 -10.80 -9.74
C ILE A 157 8.85 -10.95 -9.68
N LEU A 158 9.55 -10.04 -8.99
CA LEU A 158 11.00 -9.99 -8.90
C LEU A 158 11.58 -10.84 -7.76
N GLY A 159 10.75 -11.52 -6.96
CA GLY A 159 11.20 -12.29 -5.80
C GLY A 159 11.80 -11.43 -4.67
N LEU A 160 11.40 -10.15 -4.57
CA LEU A 160 11.88 -9.23 -3.54
C LEU A 160 11.04 -9.34 -2.26
N SER A 161 11.69 -9.13 -1.11
CA SER A 161 10.95 -8.84 0.11
C SER A 161 10.36 -7.43 0.09
N PHE A 162 9.27 -7.20 0.80
CA PHE A 162 8.68 -5.86 0.93
C PHE A 162 9.67 -4.84 1.54
N ASN A 163 10.51 -5.26 2.47
CA ASN A 163 11.55 -4.39 3.04
C ASN A 163 12.58 -3.99 1.98
N ALA A 164 12.96 -4.89 1.08
CA ALA A 164 13.84 -4.55 -0.04
C ALA A 164 13.20 -3.50 -0.95
N VAL A 165 11.90 -3.64 -1.26
CA VAL A 165 11.17 -2.63 -2.04
C VAL A 165 11.14 -1.27 -1.35
N LEU A 166 10.86 -1.23 -0.05
CA LEU A 166 10.87 0.04 0.69
C LEU A 166 12.27 0.68 0.70
N LYS A 167 13.32 -0.14 0.82
CA LYS A 167 14.71 0.33 0.76
C LYS A 167 15.06 0.91 -0.63
N LEU A 168 14.59 0.29 -1.72
CA LEU A 168 14.77 0.87 -3.06
C LEU A 168 14.22 2.30 -3.15
N TRP A 169 13.09 2.56 -2.50
CA TRP A 169 12.51 3.90 -2.45
C TRP A 169 13.28 4.87 -1.56
N ASP A 170 13.86 4.40 -0.47
CA ASP A 170 14.69 5.23 0.41
C ASP A 170 15.99 5.65 -0.28
N GLU A 171 16.50 4.80 -1.18
CA GLU A 171 17.72 5.04 -1.96
C GLU A 171 17.44 5.49 -3.41
N LYS A 172 16.21 5.90 -3.74
CA LYS A 172 15.78 6.17 -5.12
C LYS A 172 16.71 7.14 -5.87
N GLU A 173 17.12 8.21 -5.24
CA GLU A 173 17.99 9.24 -5.84
C GLU A 173 19.31 8.66 -6.36
N ARG A 174 19.83 7.63 -5.69
CA ARG A 174 21.03 6.90 -6.12
C ARG A 174 20.87 6.20 -7.47
N PHE A 175 19.65 5.85 -7.84
CA PHE A 175 19.36 5.08 -9.05
C PHE A 175 18.82 5.94 -10.20
N GLU A 176 18.54 7.22 -9.99
CA GLU A 176 17.89 8.08 -10.99
C GLU A 176 18.68 8.18 -12.30
N GLU A 177 19.99 8.37 -12.22
CA GLU A 177 20.85 8.44 -13.42
C GLU A 177 20.83 7.12 -14.20
N SER A 178 20.90 5.97 -13.49
CA SER A 178 20.83 4.64 -14.11
C SER A 178 19.48 4.39 -14.78
N VAL A 179 18.39 4.81 -14.13
CA VAL A 179 17.03 4.69 -14.69
C VAL A 179 16.89 5.55 -15.94
N GLN A 180 17.40 6.78 -15.92
CA GLN A 180 17.36 7.68 -17.07
C GLN A 180 18.20 7.15 -18.23
N THR A 181 19.43 6.68 -17.97
CA THR A 181 20.29 6.05 -18.97
C THR A 181 19.62 4.82 -19.58
N ALA A 182 18.98 3.99 -18.78
CA ALA A 182 18.25 2.82 -19.27
C ALA A 182 17.06 3.24 -20.15
N ARG A 183 16.34 4.29 -19.76
CA ARG A 183 15.21 4.84 -20.53
C ARG A 183 15.67 5.33 -21.92
N GLU A 184 16.77 6.05 -21.98
CA GLU A 184 17.27 6.66 -23.22
C GLU A 184 17.98 5.68 -24.15
N LYS A 185 18.81 4.77 -23.59
CA LYS A 185 19.71 3.94 -24.39
C LYS A 185 19.29 2.48 -24.50
N VAL A 186 18.55 1.95 -23.52
CA VAL A 186 18.17 0.53 -23.46
C VAL A 186 16.76 0.31 -23.98
N LEU A 187 15.77 1.08 -23.50
CA LEU A 187 14.37 0.91 -23.92
C LEU A 187 14.17 0.95 -25.45
N PRO A 188 14.83 1.86 -26.23
CA PRO A 188 14.66 1.88 -27.67
C PRO A 188 15.12 0.59 -28.37
N LYS A 189 15.99 -0.18 -27.73
CA LYS A 189 16.59 -1.42 -28.28
C LYS A 189 15.77 -2.68 -27.94
N ILE A 190 14.77 -2.55 -27.07
CA ILE A 190 13.90 -3.67 -26.71
C ILE A 190 12.83 -3.84 -27.80
N ASN A 191 12.98 -4.91 -28.57
CA ASN A 191 12.05 -5.33 -29.61
C ASN A 191 11.40 -6.67 -29.18
N GLY A 192 10.20 -6.62 -28.59
CA GLY A 192 9.51 -7.81 -28.09
C GLY A 192 9.78 -8.13 -26.61
N GLU A 193 9.71 -9.42 -26.27
CA GLU A 193 9.99 -9.92 -24.92
C GLU A 193 11.48 -10.10 -24.71
N LEU A 194 11.95 -9.75 -23.52
CA LEU A 194 13.34 -9.89 -23.10
C LEU A 194 13.38 -10.51 -21.70
N THR A 195 14.29 -11.42 -21.42
CA THR A 195 14.47 -11.88 -20.05
C THR A 195 15.12 -10.80 -19.18
N LEU A 196 14.95 -10.89 -17.85
CA LEU A 196 15.60 -9.95 -16.93
C LEU A 196 17.13 -10.01 -17.06
N GLU A 197 17.69 -11.18 -17.29
CA GLU A 197 19.14 -11.36 -17.48
C GLU A 197 19.63 -10.72 -18.77
N ASP A 198 18.92 -10.89 -19.88
CA ASP A 198 19.26 -10.24 -21.16
C ASP A 198 19.13 -8.71 -21.04
N PHE A 199 18.09 -8.24 -20.30
CA PHE A 199 17.96 -6.81 -20.00
C PHE A 199 19.16 -6.28 -19.22
N LYS A 200 19.60 -6.99 -18.17
CA LYS A 200 20.80 -6.59 -17.41
C LYS A 200 22.05 -6.57 -18.31
N ALA A 201 22.23 -7.59 -19.15
CA ALA A 201 23.35 -7.65 -20.08
C ALA A 201 23.35 -6.45 -21.06
N LEU A 202 22.17 -6.08 -21.58
CA LEU A 202 22.01 -4.92 -22.45
C LEU A 202 22.29 -3.61 -21.68
N CYS A 203 21.81 -3.49 -20.44
CA CYS A 203 22.09 -2.37 -19.55
C CYS A 203 23.59 -2.17 -19.32
N PHE A 204 24.33 -3.23 -18.99
CA PHE A 204 25.78 -3.16 -18.79
C PHE A 204 26.49 -2.70 -20.07
N LYS A 205 26.09 -3.18 -21.25
CA LYS A 205 26.63 -2.75 -22.53
C LYS A 205 26.41 -1.26 -22.80
N GLU A 206 25.32 -0.71 -22.32
CA GLU A 206 24.93 0.71 -22.49
C GLU A 206 25.40 1.60 -21.33
N GLY A 207 26.19 1.06 -20.39
CA GLY A 207 26.75 1.82 -19.27
C GLY A 207 25.80 2.12 -18.11
N VAL A 208 24.72 1.33 -17.97
CA VAL A 208 23.79 1.44 -16.84
C VAL A 208 24.39 0.78 -15.60
N ALA A 209 24.66 1.57 -14.55
CA ALA A 209 25.34 1.07 -13.34
C ALA A 209 24.47 0.15 -12.47
N HIS A 210 23.14 0.37 -12.46
CA HIS A 210 22.18 -0.34 -11.61
C HIS A 210 21.04 -0.97 -12.43
N PRO A 211 21.31 -2.03 -13.22
CA PRO A 211 20.33 -2.60 -14.16
C PRO A 211 19.07 -3.15 -13.52
N PHE A 212 19.18 -3.81 -12.35
CA PHE A 212 18.05 -4.42 -11.65
C PHE A 212 17.11 -3.35 -11.10
N GLU A 213 17.67 -2.34 -10.44
CA GLU A 213 16.94 -1.21 -9.90
C GLU A 213 16.28 -0.41 -11.03
N SER A 214 16.99 -0.26 -12.16
CA SER A 214 16.43 0.36 -13.36
C SER A 214 15.22 -0.41 -13.89
N ALA A 215 15.27 -1.75 -13.96
CA ALA A 215 14.13 -2.57 -14.35
C ALA A 215 12.94 -2.36 -13.40
N TYR A 216 13.20 -2.32 -12.09
CA TYR A 216 12.15 -2.07 -11.09
C TYR A 216 11.48 -0.70 -11.30
N PHE A 217 12.26 0.37 -11.39
CA PHE A 217 11.69 1.71 -11.54
C PHE A 217 11.05 1.94 -12.91
N LEU A 218 11.62 1.43 -14.00
CA LEU A 218 10.98 1.48 -15.31
C LEU A 218 9.62 0.75 -15.31
N ALA A 219 9.53 -0.40 -14.63
CA ALA A 219 8.27 -1.11 -14.49
C ALA A 219 7.29 -0.36 -13.59
N TYR A 220 7.77 0.22 -12.49
CA TYR A 220 6.95 1.02 -11.61
C TYR A 220 6.37 2.25 -12.32
N TYR A 221 7.18 2.94 -13.13
CA TYR A 221 6.73 4.08 -13.92
C TYR A 221 5.92 3.70 -15.17
N GLY A 222 5.87 2.41 -15.50
CA GLY A 222 5.10 1.89 -16.61
C GLY A 222 5.79 2.00 -17.98
N ASP A 223 7.10 2.26 -18.02
CA ASP A 223 7.89 2.24 -19.24
C ASP A 223 8.00 0.82 -19.80
N ILE A 224 8.07 -0.16 -18.90
CA ILE A 224 8.06 -1.59 -19.21
C ILE A 224 7.01 -2.31 -18.38
N ARG A 225 6.62 -3.50 -18.82
CA ARG A 225 5.81 -4.45 -18.08
C ARG A 225 6.66 -5.64 -17.70
N LEU A 226 6.55 -6.09 -16.44
CA LEU A 226 7.17 -7.31 -15.98
C LEU A 226 6.13 -8.43 -15.84
N ARG A 227 6.54 -9.65 -16.21
CA ARG A 227 5.77 -10.87 -16.04
C ARG A 227 6.68 -11.96 -15.50
N ASN A 228 6.19 -12.76 -14.55
CA ASN A 228 6.87 -13.99 -14.15
C ASN A 228 6.28 -15.15 -14.98
N ASP A 229 7.13 -15.84 -15.71
CA ASP A 229 6.78 -17.01 -16.50
C ASP A 229 7.61 -18.20 -16.01
N HIS A 230 6.98 -19.06 -15.20
CA HIS A 230 7.59 -20.25 -14.62
C HIS A 230 8.96 -20.00 -13.93
N GLY A 231 9.10 -18.88 -13.22
CA GLY A 231 10.33 -18.49 -12.54
C GLY A 231 11.24 -17.57 -13.36
N ASN A 232 10.99 -17.40 -14.66
CA ASN A 232 11.70 -16.42 -15.48
C ASN A 232 10.96 -15.09 -15.49
N VAL A 233 11.66 -14.02 -15.17
CA VAL A 233 11.09 -12.66 -15.28
C VAL A 233 11.28 -12.15 -16.70
N LEU A 234 10.16 -11.90 -17.37
CA LEU A 234 10.13 -11.35 -18.71
C LEU A 234 9.77 -9.85 -18.66
N LEU A 235 10.42 -9.07 -19.52
CA LEU A 235 10.19 -7.66 -19.73
C LEU A 235 9.58 -7.42 -21.11
N LEU A 236 8.57 -6.54 -21.16
CA LEU A 236 7.98 -6.04 -22.40
C LEU A 236 7.99 -4.52 -22.37
N ARG A 237 8.46 -3.89 -23.42
CA ARG A 237 8.34 -2.44 -23.58
C ARG A 237 6.87 -2.07 -23.77
N ASN A 238 6.39 -1.04 -23.08
CA ASN A 238 5.08 -0.47 -23.35
C ASN A 238 5.16 0.44 -24.59
N ALA A 239 4.43 0.10 -25.64
CA ALA A 239 4.48 0.82 -26.93
C ALA A 239 4.01 2.29 -26.85
N ASN A 240 3.34 2.71 -25.78
CA ASN A 240 2.73 4.03 -25.65
C ASN A 240 3.57 5.06 -24.87
N THR A 241 4.86 4.81 -24.64
CA THR A 241 5.74 5.75 -23.90
C THR A 241 6.61 6.62 -24.85
N SER A 242 6.20 6.81 -26.12
CA SER A 242 6.83 7.82 -26.98
C SER A 242 6.20 9.19 -26.74
N THR A 243 6.98 10.07 -26.10
CA THR A 243 6.90 11.55 -26.19
C THR A 243 5.54 12.21 -25.89
N GLU A 244 5.05 12.12 -24.64
CA GLU A 244 4.21 13.17 -24.07
C GLU A 244 4.49 13.23 -22.55
N ALA A 245 5.66 13.74 -22.20
CA ALA A 245 6.09 14.00 -20.82
C ALA A 245 5.95 15.49 -20.51
N GLU A 246 4.85 16.11 -20.92
CA GLU A 246 4.42 17.40 -20.39
C GLU A 246 2.89 17.47 -20.51
N GLU A 247 2.22 17.70 -19.38
CA GLU A 247 0.80 17.96 -19.23
C GLU A 247 -0.13 16.78 -19.50
N GLN A 248 -0.27 15.90 -18.48
CA GLN A 248 -1.62 15.49 -18.04
C GLN A 248 -1.54 14.65 -16.77
N GLU A 249 -2.25 15.08 -15.74
CA GLU A 249 -2.64 14.32 -14.54
C GLU A 249 -3.53 13.13 -14.93
N ASP A 250 -3.01 12.14 -15.64
CA ASP A 250 -3.76 10.92 -15.91
C ASP A 250 -2.89 9.68 -15.70
N LEU A 251 -3.36 8.84 -14.80
CA LEU A 251 -2.84 7.50 -14.55
C LEU A 251 -2.73 6.69 -15.85
N PRO A 252 -1.71 5.82 -16.00
CA PRO A 252 -1.52 5.06 -17.22
C PRO A 252 -2.75 4.22 -17.56
N LYS A 253 -3.26 4.39 -18.78
CA LYS A 253 -4.43 3.70 -19.36
C LYS A 253 -4.19 2.21 -19.66
N GLY A 254 -3.31 1.56 -18.89
CA GLY A 254 -3.14 0.10 -18.93
C GLY A 254 -4.14 -0.62 -18.01
N ILE A 255 -4.00 -1.92 -17.87
CA ILE A 255 -4.88 -2.78 -17.03
C ILE A 255 -5.12 -2.20 -15.63
N LEU A 256 -4.17 -1.41 -15.09
CA LEU A 256 -4.31 -0.69 -13.83
C LEU A 256 -5.38 0.44 -13.91
N SER A 257 -5.51 1.16 -15.01
CA SER A 257 -6.51 2.23 -15.14
C SER A 257 -7.94 1.69 -15.11
N ARG A 258 -8.18 0.51 -15.67
CA ARG A 258 -9.49 -0.13 -15.61
C ARG A 258 -9.88 -0.60 -14.20
N ILE A 259 -8.89 -0.86 -13.34
CA ILE A 259 -9.12 -1.27 -11.94
C ILE A 259 -9.14 -0.07 -11.01
N PHE A 260 -8.42 1.03 -11.31
CA PHE A 260 -8.16 2.15 -10.39
C PHE A 260 -8.96 3.43 -10.68
N GLN A 261 -9.41 3.70 -11.90
CA GLN A 261 -10.23 4.89 -12.18
C GLN A 261 -11.45 5.05 -11.25
N PRO A 262 -12.16 3.98 -10.87
CA PRO A 262 -13.25 4.10 -9.91
C PRO A 262 -12.81 4.54 -8.52
N PHE A 263 -11.58 4.23 -8.09
CA PHE A 263 -11.13 4.50 -6.72
C PHE A 263 -10.70 5.95 -6.50
N LEU A 264 -10.21 6.64 -7.54
CA LEU A 264 -9.77 8.03 -7.42
C LEU A 264 -10.92 9.03 -7.31
N ARG A 265 -12.13 8.66 -7.76
CA ARG A 265 -13.32 9.50 -7.66
C ARG A 265 -13.92 9.58 -6.25
N PHE A 266 -13.53 8.69 -5.34
CA PHE A 266 -14.09 8.59 -4.00
C PHE A 266 -13.29 9.32 -2.92
N PHE A 267 -12.17 9.91 -3.27
CA PHE A 267 -11.47 10.78 -2.34
C PHE A 267 -12.03 12.20 -2.47
N PRO A 268 -12.58 12.79 -1.40
CA PRO A 268 -13.04 14.17 -1.45
C PRO A 268 -11.87 15.06 -1.90
N LYS A 269 -12.07 15.82 -2.97
CA LYS A 269 -11.16 16.93 -3.28
C LYS A 269 -11.20 17.84 -2.07
N SER A 270 -10.08 18.03 -1.41
CA SER A 270 -9.94 19.09 -0.42
C SER A 270 -10.32 20.39 -1.11
N LYS A 271 -11.45 20.98 -0.74
CA LYS A 271 -11.72 22.37 -1.08
C LYS A 271 -10.66 23.18 -0.40
N ASN A 272 -9.69 23.67 -1.17
CA ASN A 272 -8.88 24.79 -0.73
C ASN A 272 -9.83 25.99 -0.70
N GLU A 273 -10.16 26.45 0.47
CA GLU A 273 -10.42 27.85 0.79
C GLU A 273 -9.24 28.38 1.56
#